data_096a2bbbeca6311b4939f81a9d500515
#
_entry.id   096a2bbbeca6311b4939f81a9d500515
#
_cell.length_a   1.000
_cell.length_b   1.000
_cell.length_c   1.000
_cell.angle_alpha   90.00
_cell.angle_beta   90.00
_cell.angle_gamma   90.00
#
_symmetry.space_group_name_H-M   'P 1'
#
loop_
_entity.id
_entity.type
_entity.pdbx_description
1 polymer ?
#
loop_
_entity_poly.entity_id
_entity_poly.type
_entity_poly.pdbx_seq_one_letter_code
_entity_poly.pdbx_strand_id
1 'polypeptide(L)'
;MLQRSAPSTIPNTLARRIFMQRQGLLAPPTPKQTKADLQRLIEQLGFVQIDSIATVERAHHMTLFARNQTYQRRHLTDLLENDRALFENWTHDASMIPTAFYPYWQRHFQRHAEHLRTRWQKIRREGFDAMLDDVLGHIERDGPVMSRSFARDEKKGS
;
A
#
# COMPACT_ATOMS: atom_id res chain seq x y z
N MET A 1 42.07 -3.63 -0.70
CA MET A 1 41.42 -4.94 -0.93
C MET A 1 40.49 -5.21 0.26
N LEU A 2 39.16 -5.11 0.06
CA LEU A 2 38.19 -5.49 1.09
C LEU A 2 38.14 -7.03 1.12
N GLN A 3 38.60 -7.63 2.21
CA GLN A 3 38.42 -9.06 2.44
C GLN A 3 36.92 -9.36 2.55
N ARG A 4 36.36 -10.08 1.59
CA ARG A 4 35.02 -10.65 1.71
C ARG A 4 35.06 -11.71 2.81
N SER A 5 34.46 -11.42 3.96
CA SER A 5 34.21 -12.44 4.97
C SER A 5 33.37 -13.57 4.36
N ALA A 6 33.69 -14.82 4.74
CA ALA A 6 32.89 -15.97 4.33
C ALA A 6 31.43 -15.76 4.72
N PRO A 7 30.46 -16.23 3.91
CA PRO A 7 29.05 -16.09 4.25
C PRO A 7 28.75 -16.80 5.56
N SER A 8 28.19 -16.05 6.51
CA SER A 8 27.77 -16.63 7.79
C SER A 8 26.55 -17.51 7.58
N THR A 9 26.64 -18.78 7.98
CA THR A 9 25.53 -19.73 7.90
C THR A 9 24.60 -19.53 9.11
N ILE A 10 23.33 -19.30 8.88
CA ILE A 10 22.31 -19.20 9.92
C ILE A 10 21.56 -20.54 10.01
N PRO A 11 21.47 -21.19 11.20
CA PRO A 11 20.68 -22.39 11.38
C PRO A 11 19.20 -22.17 10.97
N ASN A 12 18.57 -23.15 10.33
CA ASN A 12 17.20 -23.04 9.83
C ASN A 12 16.19 -22.68 10.94
N THR A 13 16.38 -23.19 12.15
CA THR A 13 15.54 -22.86 13.32
C THR A 13 15.62 -21.37 13.66
N LEU A 14 16.82 -20.78 13.63
CA LEU A 14 17.00 -19.37 13.87
C LEU A 14 16.45 -18.52 12.73
N ALA A 15 16.67 -18.92 11.48
CA ALA A 15 16.11 -18.24 10.31
C ALA A 15 14.58 -18.17 10.36
N ARG A 16 13.92 -19.29 10.69
CA ARG A 16 12.46 -19.35 10.87
C ARG A 16 11.99 -18.44 12.00
N ARG A 17 12.68 -18.41 13.12
CA ARG A 17 12.34 -17.56 14.26
C ARG A 17 12.45 -16.07 13.90
N ILE A 18 13.52 -15.67 13.22
CA ILE A 18 13.70 -14.30 12.73
C ILE A 18 12.56 -13.93 11.76
N PHE A 19 12.24 -14.81 10.82
CA PHE A 19 11.16 -14.60 9.88
C PHE A 19 9.81 -14.39 10.59
N MET A 20 9.44 -15.28 11.50
CA MET A 20 8.21 -15.18 12.28
C MET A 20 8.15 -13.91 13.12
N GLN A 21 9.28 -13.52 13.72
CA GLN A 21 9.37 -12.26 14.47
C GLN A 21 9.13 -11.04 13.59
N ARG A 22 9.78 -10.99 12.41
CA ARG A 22 9.61 -9.88 11.46
C ARG A 22 8.20 -9.80 10.88
N GLN A 23 7.56 -10.95 10.74
CA GLN A 23 6.17 -11.04 10.31
C GLN A 23 5.15 -10.77 11.43
N GLY A 24 5.58 -10.44 12.65
CA GLY A 24 4.68 -10.19 13.78
C GLY A 24 3.90 -11.44 14.24
N LEU A 25 4.43 -12.64 13.99
CA LEU A 25 3.76 -13.92 14.26
C LEU A 25 4.46 -14.76 15.35
N LEU A 26 5.54 -14.25 15.96
CA LEU A 26 6.28 -15.00 16.97
C LEU A 26 5.67 -14.90 18.38
N ALA A 27 5.16 -13.72 18.71
CA ALA A 27 4.51 -13.47 19.99
C ALA A 27 3.02 -13.85 19.90
N PRO A 28 2.41 -14.34 20.99
CA PRO A 28 0.96 -14.49 21.03
C PRO A 28 0.31 -13.13 20.80
N PRO A 29 -0.83 -13.06 20.11
CA PRO A 29 -1.55 -11.82 19.91
C PRO A 29 -1.95 -11.25 21.27
N THR A 30 -1.37 -10.11 21.61
CA THR A 30 -1.61 -9.48 22.91
C THR A 30 -3.04 -8.94 23.01
N PRO A 31 -3.66 -9.04 24.19
CA PRO A 31 -4.96 -8.42 24.40
C PRO A 31 -4.86 -6.90 24.26
N LYS A 32 -5.80 -6.33 23.55
CA LYS A 32 -6.08 -4.89 23.41
C LYS A 32 -4.94 -4.06 22.83
N GLN A 33 -4.81 -4.13 21.50
CA GLN A 33 -3.94 -3.25 20.74
C GLN A 33 -4.69 -1.98 20.30
N THR A 34 -3.99 -0.86 20.32
CA THR A 34 -4.48 0.45 19.90
C THR A 34 -4.29 0.68 18.40
N LYS A 35 -4.83 1.79 17.87
CA LYS A 35 -4.55 2.25 16.50
C LYS A 35 -3.04 2.48 16.27
N ALA A 36 -2.32 3.02 17.27
CA ALA A 36 -0.88 3.21 17.18
C ALA A 36 -0.10 1.89 17.13
N ASP A 37 -0.57 0.84 17.80
CA ASP A 37 0.03 -0.50 17.70
C ASP A 37 -0.17 -1.09 16.29
N LEU A 38 -1.34 -0.87 15.69
CA LEU A 38 -1.62 -1.26 14.32
C LEU A 38 -0.68 -0.56 13.34
N GLN A 39 -0.46 0.75 13.50
CA GLN A 39 0.48 1.50 12.68
C GLN A 39 1.89 0.91 12.78
N ARG A 40 2.41 0.69 14.00
CA ARG A 40 3.73 0.07 14.22
C ARG A 40 3.84 -1.32 13.59
N LEU A 41 2.78 -2.12 13.68
CA LEU A 41 2.72 -3.42 13.02
C LEU A 41 2.87 -3.29 11.50
N ILE A 42 2.14 -2.36 10.87
CA ILE A 42 2.21 -2.14 9.41
C ILE A 42 3.59 -1.61 9.01
N GLU A 43 4.18 -0.72 9.80
CA GLU A 43 5.57 -0.25 9.60
C GLU A 43 6.58 -1.39 9.69
N GLN A 44 6.42 -2.31 10.65
CA GLN A 44 7.26 -3.51 10.76
C GLN A 44 7.12 -4.46 9.57
N LEU A 45 5.91 -4.63 9.05
CA LEU A 45 5.64 -5.45 7.86
C LEU A 45 6.14 -4.81 6.57
N GLY A 46 6.23 -3.48 6.54
CA GLY A 46 6.61 -2.66 5.40
C GLY A 46 5.42 -2.24 4.54
N PHE A 47 4.43 -3.06 4.35
CA PHE A 47 3.17 -2.79 3.66
C PHE A 47 2.11 -3.83 3.98
N VAL A 48 0.88 -3.54 3.61
CA VAL A 48 -0.25 -4.49 3.64
C VAL A 48 -0.89 -4.52 2.26
N GLN A 49 -0.84 -5.69 1.61
CA GLN A 49 -1.45 -5.88 0.28
C GLN A 49 -2.97 -5.79 0.39
N ILE A 50 -3.57 -4.99 -0.50
CA ILE A 50 -5.02 -4.84 -0.61
C ILE A 50 -5.56 -6.02 -1.43
N ASP A 51 -6.60 -6.66 -0.92
CA ASP A 51 -7.30 -7.72 -1.65
C ASP A 51 -8.78 -7.33 -1.79
N SER A 52 -9.29 -7.44 -3.01
CA SER A 52 -10.69 -7.19 -3.32
C SER A 52 -11.58 -8.41 -3.08
N ILE A 53 -10.99 -9.62 -3.05
CA ILE A 53 -11.73 -10.87 -2.87
C ILE A 53 -12.10 -11.03 -1.39
N ALA A 54 -13.38 -11.27 -1.14
CA ALA A 54 -13.95 -11.42 0.20
C ALA A 54 -14.88 -12.64 0.25
N THR A 55 -14.30 -13.83 0.43
CA THR A 55 -15.12 -15.04 0.66
C THR A 55 -15.64 -15.10 2.09
N VAL A 56 -14.77 -14.95 3.09
CA VAL A 56 -15.11 -14.79 4.49
C VAL A 56 -14.86 -13.35 4.92
N GLU A 57 -13.68 -12.86 4.63
CA GLU A 57 -13.20 -11.51 4.85
C GLU A 57 -12.09 -11.20 3.84
N ARG A 58 -11.83 -9.92 3.55
CA ARG A 58 -10.72 -9.52 2.69
C ARG A 58 -9.38 -9.91 3.32
N ALA A 59 -8.46 -10.44 2.52
CA ALA A 59 -7.19 -11.00 3.01
C ALA A 59 -6.37 -10.03 3.85
N HIS A 60 -6.36 -8.74 3.53
CA HIS A 60 -5.64 -7.73 4.34
C HIS A 60 -6.21 -7.60 5.77
N HIS A 61 -7.53 -7.69 5.95
CA HIS A 61 -8.13 -7.70 7.28
C HIS A 61 -7.79 -8.98 8.04
N MET A 62 -7.81 -10.14 7.37
CA MET A 62 -7.40 -11.41 7.97
C MET A 62 -5.92 -11.40 8.37
N THR A 63 -5.06 -10.85 7.52
CA THR A 63 -3.63 -10.70 7.77
C THR A 63 -3.35 -9.86 9.02
N LEU A 64 -4.05 -8.74 9.18
CA LEU A 64 -3.93 -7.87 10.34
C LEU A 64 -4.53 -8.52 11.60
N PHE A 65 -5.71 -9.14 11.48
CA PHE A 65 -6.36 -9.84 12.58
C PHE A 65 -5.52 -11.00 13.11
N ALA A 66 -4.85 -11.76 12.25
CA ALA A 66 -3.98 -12.85 12.67
C ALA A 66 -2.81 -12.40 13.58
N ARG A 67 -2.44 -11.13 13.53
CA ARG A 67 -1.37 -10.50 14.32
C ARG A 67 -1.89 -9.65 15.48
N ASN A 68 -3.15 -9.27 15.41
CA ASN A 68 -3.82 -8.40 16.36
C ASN A 68 -5.28 -8.82 16.47
N GLN A 69 -5.61 -9.66 17.43
CA GLN A 69 -6.98 -10.17 17.61
C GLN A 69 -7.97 -9.12 18.09
N THR A 70 -7.52 -7.94 18.50
CA THR A 70 -8.36 -6.78 18.80
C THR A 70 -8.45 -5.79 17.64
N TYR A 71 -7.94 -6.19 16.47
CA TYR A 71 -7.99 -5.41 15.24
C TYR A 71 -9.40 -4.94 14.91
N GLN A 72 -9.52 -3.68 14.54
CA GLN A 72 -10.77 -3.07 14.09
C GLN A 72 -10.52 -2.38 12.74
N ARG A 73 -11.39 -2.66 11.76
CA ARG A 73 -11.28 -2.08 10.40
C ARG A 73 -11.22 -0.56 10.44
N ARG A 74 -12.00 0.08 11.33
CA ARG A 74 -12.00 1.55 11.49
C ARG A 74 -10.61 2.11 11.77
N HIS A 75 -9.75 1.40 12.52
CA HIS A 75 -8.39 1.87 12.79
C HIS A 75 -7.54 1.91 11.51
N LEU A 76 -7.73 0.95 10.59
CA LEU A 76 -7.05 0.96 9.31
C LEU A 76 -7.57 2.09 8.41
N THR A 77 -8.88 2.29 8.36
CA THR A 77 -9.51 3.39 7.64
C THR A 77 -9.03 4.74 8.18
N ASP A 78 -8.99 4.91 9.51
CA ASP A 78 -8.50 6.14 10.14
C ASP A 78 -7.03 6.43 9.78
N LEU A 79 -6.15 5.40 9.81
CA LEU A 79 -4.74 5.56 9.45
C LEU A 79 -4.57 5.97 7.98
N LEU A 80 -5.43 5.48 7.09
CA LEU A 80 -5.38 5.78 5.66
C LEU A 80 -6.01 7.13 5.32
N GLU A 81 -7.25 7.37 5.77
CA GLU A 81 -8.07 8.48 5.28
C GLU A 81 -7.96 9.74 6.16
N ASN A 82 -7.91 9.58 7.48
CA ASN A 82 -7.93 10.69 8.42
C ASN A 82 -6.51 11.11 8.84
N ASP A 83 -5.73 10.15 9.37
CA ASP A 83 -4.38 10.42 9.89
C ASP A 83 -3.36 10.55 8.75
N ARG A 84 -3.66 10.01 7.55
CA ARG A 84 -2.74 9.93 6.40
C ARG A 84 -1.39 9.30 6.76
N ALA A 85 -1.40 8.41 7.74
CA ALA A 85 -0.22 7.65 8.16
C ALA A 85 0.13 6.54 7.16
N LEU A 86 -0.81 6.21 6.28
CA LEU A 86 -0.66 5.25 5.18
C LEU A 86 -1.03 5.94 3.86
N PHE A 87 -0.47 5.44 2.75
CA PHE A 87 -0.86 5.78 1.39
C PHE A 87 -0.97 4.52 0.54
N GLU A 88 -1.78 4.57 -0.51
CA GLU A 88 -1.94 3.45 -1.44
C GLU A 88 -0.98 3.56 -2.62
N ASN A 89 -0.29 2.47 -2.92
CA ASN A 89 0.52 2.32 -4.12
C ASN A 89 0.77 0.85 -4.46
N TRP A 90 1.36 0.61 -5.63
CA TRP A 90 1.74 -0.71 -6.08
C TRP A 90 3.09 -1.13 -5.50
N THR A 91 3.11 -2.32 -4.87
CA THR A 91 4.33 -3.07 -4.53
C THR A 91 4.45 -4.25 -5.50
N HIS A 92 4.13 -5.45 -5.06
CA HIS A 92 3.82 -6.60 -5.92
C HIS A 92 2.41 -6.46 -6.48
N ASP A 93 1.49 -5.96 -5.68
CA ASP A 93 0.10 -5.65 -6.00
C ASP A 93 -0.30 -4.37 -5.26
N ALA A 94 -1.57 -3.92 -5.44
CA ALA A 94 -2.09 -2.77 -4.71
C ALA A 94 -1.88 -2.93 -3.20
N SER A 95 -1.34 -1.93 -2.54
CA SER A 95 -0.89 -2.04 -1.16
C SER A 95 -1.05 -0.73 -0.39
N MET A 96 -1.34 -0.84 0.91
CA MET A 96 -1.23 0.26 1.87
C MET A 96 0.18 0.29 2.45
N ILE A 97 0.85 1.42 2.33
CA ILE A 97 2.26 1.61 2.64
C ILE A 97 2.38 2.73 3.68
N PRO A 98 3.23 2.59 4.72
CA PRO A 98 3.47 3.68 5.66
C PRO A 98 3.95 4.97 4.98
N THR A 99 3.33 6.10 5.28
CA THR A 99 3.72 7.41 4.73
C THR A 99 5.14 7.79 5.11
N ALA A 100 5.66 7.28 6.23
CA ALA A 100 7.07 7.41 6.60
C ALA A 100 8.04 6.85 5.54
N PHE A 101 7.58 5.94 4.68
CA PHE A 101 8.38 5.38 3.59
C PHE A 101 8.26 6.15 2.27
N TYR A 102 7.39 7.16 2.20
CA TYR A 102 7.15 7.95 1.00
C TYR A 102 8.44 8.53 0.36
N PRO A 103 9.43 9.03 1.11
CA PRO A 103 10.68 9.52 0.53
C PRO A 103 11.43 8.47 -0.31
N TYR A 104 11.38 7.20 0.10
CA TYR A 104 12.01 6.10 -0.64
C TYR A 104 11.23 5.73 -1.91
N TRP A 105 9.92 6.02 -1.94
CA TRP A 105 9.01 5.75 -3.06
C TRP A 105 9.16 6.75 -4.21
N GLN A 106 9.68 7.95 -3.97
CA GLN A 106 9.85 8.99 -4.99
C GLN A 106 10.65 8.49 -6.21
N ARG A 107 11.73 7.72 -5.98
CA ARG A 107 12.50 7.11 -7.05
C ARG A 107 11.70 6.06 -7.84
N HIS A 108 10.82 5.36 -7.16
CA HIS A 108 9.91 4.40 -7.78
C HIS A 108 8.89 5.11 -8.68
N PHE A 109 8.31 6.22 -8.22
CA PHE A 109 7.40 7.04 -9.01
C PHE A 109 8.05 7.57 -10.28
N GLN A 110 9.26 8.10 -10.21
CA GLN A 110 10.01 8.58 -11.37
C GLN A 110 10.21 7.48 -12.42
N ARG A 111 10.67 6.30 -12.00
CA ARG A 111 10.85 5.13 -12.88
C ARG A 111 9.55 4.68 -13.52
N HIS A 112 8.46 4.64 -12.76
CA HIS A 112 7.15 4.26 -13.26
C HIS A 112 6.59 5.30 -14.24
N ALA A 113 6.77 6.59 -13.97
CA ALA A 113 6.34 7.65 -14.87
C ALA A 113 7.04 7.54 -16.25
N GLU A 114 8.36 7.30 -16.27
CA GLU A 114 9.11 7.09 -17.52
C GLU A 114 8.63 5.84 -18.27
N HIS A 115 8.44 4.73 -17.55
CA HIS A 115 7.96 3.48 -18.14
C HIS A 115 6.55 3.61 -18.70
N LEU A 116 5.65 4.28 -17.97
CA LEU A 116 4.28 4.54 -18.42
C LEU A 116 4.25 5.46 -19.64
N ARG A 117 5.04 6.54 -19.65
CA ARG A 117 5.14 7.43 -20.83
C ARG A 117 5.51 6.65 -22.10
N THR A 118 6.49 5.73 -22.00
CA THR A 118 6.97 4.95 -23.14
C THR A 118 5.96 3.87 -23.57
N ARG A 119 5.37 3.16 -22.60
CA ARG A 119 4.46 2.04 -22.87
C ARG A 119 3.09 2.50 -23.34
N TRP A 120 2.58 3.60 -22.78
CA TRP A 120 1.23 4.07 -23.02
C TRP A 120 1.11 5.00 -24.23
N GLN A 121 2.22 5.54 -24.74
CA GLN A 121 2.21 6.31 -26.00
C GLN A 121 1.57 5.52 -27.17
N LYS A 122 1.69 4.18 -27.15
CA LYS A 122 1.10 3.30 -28.19
C LYS A 122 -0.40 3.01 -27.99
N ILE A 123 -0.95 3.27 -26.82
CA ILE A 123 -2.32 2.86 -26.42
C ILE A 123 -3.18 4.10 -26.11
N ARG A 124 -2.58 5.27 -25.94
CA ARG A 124 -3.28 6.51 -25.58
C ARG A 124 -4.22 6.95 -26.68
N ARG A 125 -5.46 7.21 -26.28
CA ARG A 125 -6.40 7.94 -27.13
C ARG A 125 -5.99 9.41 -27.20
N GLU A 126 -6.31 10.06 -28.30
CA GLU A 126 -6.12 11.51 -28.47
C GLU A 126 -6.83 12.27 -27.33
N GLY A 127 -6.15 13.27 -26.74
CA GLY A 127 -6.68 14.05 -25.60
C GLY A 127 -6.43 13.45 -24.21
N PHE A 128 -5.73 12.32 -24.07
CA PHE A 128 -5.49 11.68 -22.77
C PHE A 128 -4.63 12.57 -21.84
N ASP A 129 -3.62 13.25 -22.35
CA ASP A 129 -2.74 14.10 -21.54
C ASP A 129 -3.51 15.31 -21.00
N ALA A 130 -4.38 15.95 -21.82
CA ALA A 130 -5.24 17.04 -21.37
C ALA A 130 -6.23 16.59 -20.27
N MET A 131 -6.75 15.36 -20.37
CA MET A 131 -7.62 14.79 -19.33
C MET A 131 -6.87 14.52 -18.01
N LEU A 132 -5.60 14.10 -18.06
CA LEU A 132 -4.77 13.95 -16.86
C LEU A 132 -4.52 15.28 -16.18
N ASP A 133 -4.19 16.34 -16.95
CA ASP A 133 -3.96 17.67 -16.42
C ASP A 133 -5.24 18.25 -15.79
N ASP A 134 -6.41 17.99 -16.38
CA ASP A 134 -7.71 18.39 -15.82
C ASP A 134 -7.99 17.69 -14.49
N VAL A 135 -7.75 16.38 -14.41
CA VAL A 135 -7.90 15.60 -13.16
C VAL A 135 -6.94 16.08 -12.09
N LEU A 136 -5.68 16.33 -12.42
CA LEU A 136 -4.68 16.87 -11.49
C LEU A 136 -5.09 18.24 -10.98
N GLY A 137 -5.47 19.16 -11.88
CA GLY A 137 -5.95 20.47 -11.52
C GLY A 137 -7.20 20.44 -10.64
N HIS A 138 -8.09 19.47 -10.83
CA HIS A 138 -9.25 19.28 -9.96
C HIS A 138 -8.83 18.82 -8.55
N ILE A 139 -7.90 17.87 -8.45
CA ILE A 139 -7.38 17.39 -7.17
C ILE A 139 -6.63 18.50 -6.41
N GLU A 140 -5.88 19.35 -7.12
CA GLU A 140 -5.16 20.47 -6.52
C GLU A 140 -6.11 21.53 -5.93
N ARG A 141 -7.24 21.81 -6.61
CA ARG A 141 -8.23 22.78 -6.14
C ARG A 141 -9.12 22.27 -5.02
N ASP A 142 -9.64 21.05 -5.19
CA ASP A 142 -10.77 20.53 -4.42
C ASP A 142 -10.34 19.43 -3.42
N GLY A 143 -9.06 19.00 -3.49
CA GLY A 143 -8.53 17.91 -2.67
C GLY A 143 -8.86 16.52 -3.21
N PRO A 144 -8.80 15.48 -2.36
CA PRO A 144 -9.03 14.10 -2.77
C PRO A 144 -10.44 13.89 -3.36
N VAL A 145 -10.52 13.27 -4.52
CA VAL A 145 -11.77 13.02 -5.26
C VAL A 145 -11.94 11.54 -5.60
N MET A 146 -13.17 11.12 -5.85
CA MET A 146 -13.48 9.79 -6.32
C MET A 146 -13.71 9.79 -7.83
N SER A 147 -13.47 8.65 -8.50
CA SER A 147 -13.70 8.50 -9.95
C SER A 147 -15.11 8.91 -10.37
N ARG A 148 -16.13 8.68 -9.53
CA ARG A 148 -17.51 9.13 -9.77
C ARG A 148 -17.69 10.64 -9.89
N SER A 149 -16.73 11.43 -9.34
CA SER A 149 -16.74 12.89 -9.45
C SER A 149 -16.45 13.36 -10.90
N PHE A 150 -15.88 12.49 -11.72
CA PHE A 150 -15.56 12.72 -13.13
C PHE A 150 -16.54 12.01 -14.09
N ALA A 151 -17.58 11.34 -13.56
CA ALA A 151 -18.59 10.71 -14.40
C ALA A 151 -19.28 11.83 -15.21
N ARG A 152 -18.97 11.89 -16.51
CA ARG A 152 -19.77 12.66 -17.45
C ARG A 152 -21.09 11.93 -17.57
N ASP A 153 -22.19 12.68 -17.60
CA ASP A 153 -23.49 12.20 -18.09
C ASP A 153 -23.29 11.73 -19.55
N GLU A 154 -22.93 10.45 -19.70
CA GLU A 154 -23.06 9.80 -20.99
C GLU A 154 -24.57 9.75 -21.26
N LYS A 155 -25.05 10.76 -22.03
CA LYS A 155 -26.37 10.69 -22.63
C LYS A 155 -26.44 9.35 -23.34
N LYS A 156 -27.29 8.44 -22.83
CA LYS A 156 -27.67 7.23 -23.53
C LYS A 156 -28.08 7.65 -24.94
N GLY A 157 -27.18 7.48 -25.89
CA GLY A 157 -27.51 7.55 -27.30
C GLY A 157 -28.46 6.42 -27.59
N SER A 158 -29.65 6.80 -28.02
CA SER A 158 -30.66 5.92 -28.60
C SER A 158 -30.12 5.17 -29.81
#